data_58d6ae572a62b44a9d8b81fb7907eb67
#
_entry.id   58d6ae572a62b44a9d8b81fb7907eb67
#
_cell.length_a   1.000
_cell.length_b   1.000
_cell.length_c   1.000
_cell.angle_alpha   90.00
_cell.angle_beta   90.00
_cell.angle_gamma   90.00
#
_symmetry.space_group_name_H-M   'P 1'
#
loop_
_entity.id
_entity.type
_entity.pdbx_description
1 polymer ?
#
loop_
_entity_poly.entity_id
_entity_poly.type
_entity_poly.pdbx_seq_one_letter_code
_entity_poly.pdbx_strand_id
1 'polypeptide(L)'
;MALCGALFLALLAGAHAEIPGCKIRITSMALELVKQEALRFLEQELETIIIPDMRGGEGQFYYNISDVKVTELELTSSELHFQPEQDLVLQITNASLGIRFQRQLLYWFFYDGGYINASAKDISIRTALRLFRDPAGRMKVFNISCQASISRMHAAFGGTFRKMYEFLSVFVTSGMRFLLNQQICPVLYHAGMVLLNSLLDTVPVRSSVDNLIGIDYSLLKDPVVSTSSLDMDFRGAFFPLTQGNWSLPNQAVEPQLQEEERMVYVAFSEFFFDSAMESYFQAGALQLSLVGDKVPHDLDVLLRASYFGSIILLSPAEIDSPLKLELKVTAPPRCTIKPSGTTISVTASVTIALAPRNQSEVQLSSMIMDARLSAKVTLRGKALRTQLDLRKFRIYSNQSALESLALIPLQAPLKTMLQIGVMPLLNERTQRGVQIPLPEGMAFVHGVVTNHAGFLTIGTDLRFVKGLRKVIEKNWPATTMGPQASSAPPPSTAAV
;
A
#
# COMPACT_ATOMS: atom_id res chain seq x y z
N MET A 1 18.54 -26.96 42.29
CA MET A 1 17.10 -26.69 42.04
C MET A 1 16.76 -25.24 41.71
N ALA A 2 17.64 -24.27 41.89
CA ALA A 2 17.39 -22.84 41.54
C ALA A 2 17.62 -22.49 40.06
N LEU A 3 18.42 -23.26 39.33
CA LEU A 3 18.69 -23.00 37.90
C LEU A 3 17.55 -23.46 36.93
N CYS A 4 16.77 -24.47 37.32
CA CYS A 4 15.61 -24.90 36.49
C CYS A 4 14.41 -23.93 36.60
N GLY A 5 14.27 -23.20 37.72
CA GLY A 5 13.21 -22.20 37.88
C GLY A 5 13.39 -20.95 37.06
N ALA A 6 14.66 -20.54 36.79
CA ALA A 6 14.97 -19.37 35.99
C ALA A 6 14.79 -19.62 34.49
N LEU A 7 15.01 -20.87 34.04
CA LEU A 7 14.79 -21.24 32.62
C LEU A 7 13.28 -21.34 32.29
N PHE A 8 12.43 -21.72 33.27
CA PHE A 8 10.97 -21.80 33.07
C PHE A 8 10.30 -20.42 33.07
N LEU A 9 10.86 -19.43 33.77
CA LEU A 9 10.36 -18.04 33.75
C LEU A 9 10.78 -17.28 32.47
N ALA A 10 11.89 -17.66 31.84
CA ALA A 10 12.31 -17.09 30.56
C ALA A 10 11.50 -17.64 29.37
N LEU A 11 10.86 -18.81 29.50
CA LEU A 11 9.98 -19.39 28.46
C LEU A 11 8.53 -18.88 28.54
N LEU A 12 8.17 -18.14 29.61
CA LEU A 12 6.87 -17.47 29.78
C LEU A 12 6.88 -15.99 29.36
N ALA A 13 7.98 -15.48 28.83
CA ALA A 13 7.95 -14.28 28.02
C ALA A 13 7.23 -14.64 26.72
N GLY A 14 5.93 -14.87 26.82
CA GLY A 14 5.04 -15.04 25.68
C GLY A 14 5.30 -13.89 24.74
N ALA A 15 5.62 -14.18 23.51
CA ALA A 15 5.67 -13.19 22.45
C ALA A 15 4.28 -12.52 22.45
N HIS A 16 4.15 -11.38 23.13
CA HIS A 16 2.96 -10.55 23.00
C HIS A 16 2.86 -10.22 21.53
N ALA A 17 1.83 -10.76 20.87
CA ALA A 17 1.55 -10.42 19.50
C ALA A 17 1.47 -8.89 19.40
N GLU A 18 2.31 -8.31 18.59
CA GLU A 18 2.37 -6.85 18.41
C GLU A 18 1.03 -6.40 17.79
N ILE A 19 0.33 -5.48 18.48
CA ILE A 19 -0.98 -4.99 18.04
C ILE A 19 -0.78 -4.09 16.79
N PRO A 20 -1.57 -4.25 15.71
CA PRO A 20 -1.45 -3.42 14.52
C PRO A 20 -1.94 -1.98 14.77
N GLY A 21 -1.16 -1.00 14.31
CA GLY A 21 -1.62 0.39 14.22
C GLY A 21 -2.52 0.62 13.01
N CYS A 22 -2.31 -0.16 11.94
CA CYS A 22 -3.11 -0.15 10.72
C CYS A 22 -3.41 -1.58 10.27
N LYS A 23 -4.65 -1.86 9.87
CA LYS A 23 -5.09 -3.15 9.33
C LYS A 23 -5.76 -2.93 7.98
N ILE A 24 -5.45 -3.77 6.99
CA ILE A 24 -6.08 -3.72 5.67
C ILE A 24 -6.73 -5.08 5.40
N ARG A 25 -8.01 -5.05 5.03
CA ARG A 25 -8.76 -6.20 4.55
C ARG A 25 -9.08 -6.00 3.07
N ILE A 26 -8.75 -6.97 2.25
CA ILE A 26 -9.16 -7.08 0.85
C ILE A 26 -10.23 -8.15 0.77
N THR A 27 -11.43 -7.81 0.28
CA THR A 27 -12.56 -8.75 0.18
C THR A 27 -12.59 -9.46 -1.17
N SER A 28 -13.39 -10.52 -1.28
CA SER A 28 -13.62 -11.22 -2.54
C SER A 28 -14.16 -10.31 -3.66
N MET A 29 -14.83 -9.19 -3.32
CA MET A 29 -15.28 -8.20 -4.30
C MET A 29 -14.12 -7.53 -5.05
N ALA A 30 -12.97 -7.37 -4.38
CA ALA A 30 -11.78 -6.81 -5.04
C ALA A 30 -11.16 -7.79 -6.05
N LEU A 31 -11.38 -9.09 -5.87
CA LEU A 31 -10.77 -10.11 -6.73
C LEU A 31 -11.26 -10.03 -8.17
N GLU A 32 -12.50 -9.62 -8.42
CA GLU A 32 -12.98 -9.45 -9.78
C GLU A 32 -12.20 -8.37 -10.55
N LEU A 33 -11.93 -7.23 -9.90
CA LEU A 33 -11.10 -6.18 -10.47
C LEU A 33 -9.65 -6.66 -10.70
N VAL A 34 -9.08 -7.34 -9.69
CA VAL A 34 -7.72 -7.90 -9.79
C VAL A 34 -7.63 -8.96 -10.87
N LYS A 35 -8.65 -9.83 -10.99
CA LYS A 35 -8.76 -10.84 -12.04
C LYS A 35 -8.72 -10.23 -13.44
N GLN A 36 -9.53 -9.22 -13.70
CA GLN A 36 -9.56 -8.56 -15.00
C GLN A 36 -8.19 -8.00 -15.41
N GLU A 37 -7.48 -7.36 -14.49
CA GLU A 37 -6.14 -6.85 -14.77
C GLU A 37 -5.09 -7.97 -14.89
N ALA A 38 -5.21 -9.02 -14.09
CA ALA A 38 -4.34 -10.19 -14.15
C ALA A 38 -4.50 -10.96 -15.49
N LEU A 39 -5.73 -11.13 -15.97
CA LEU A 39 -5.99 -11.78 -17.26
C LEU A 39 -5.43 -10.97 -18.41
N ARG A 40 -5.65 -9.67 -18.46
CA ARG A 40 -5.05 -8.78 -19.47
C ARG A 40 -3.52 -8.86 -19.47
N PHE A 41 -2.94 -8.92 -18.27
CA PHE A 41 -1.51 -9.09 -18.12
C PHE A 41 -1.04 -10.45 -18.64
N LEU A 42 -1.73 -11.54 -18.29
CA LEU A 42 -1.43 -12.89 -18.75
C LEU A 42 -1.58 -13.04 -20.27
N GLU A 43 -2.62 -12.45 -20.88
CA GLU A 43 -2.78 -12.41 -22.34
C GLU A 43 -1.54 -11.82 -23.01
N GLN A 44 -1.05 -10.69 -22.50
CA GLN A 44 0.16 -10.03 -23.04
C GLN A 44 1.44 -10.83 -22.81
N GLU A 45 1.58 -11.53 -21.69
CA GLU A 45 2.76 -12.37 -21.43
C GLU A 45 2.74 -13.67 -22.23
N LEU A 46 1.56 -14.28 -22.40
CA LEU A 46 1.41 -15.51 -23.17
C LEU A 46 1.64 -15.29 -24.68
N GLU A 47 1.35 -14.09 -25.21
CA GLU A 47 1.71 -13.71 -26.58
C GLU A 47 3.22 -13.66 -26.80
N THR A 48 4.02 -13.47 -25.76
CA THR A 48 5.48 -13.43 -25.82
C THR A 48 6.16 -14.79 -25.67
N ILE A 49 5.39 -15.88 -25.53
CA ILE A 49 5.97 -17.22 -25.38
C ILE A 49 6.84 -17.56 -26.59
N ILE A 50 8.10 -17.89 -26.29
CA ILE A 50 9.02 -18.44 -27.29
C ILE A 50 8.86 -19.94 -27.29
N ILE A 51 8.27 -20.47 -28.36
CA ILE A 51 8.16 -21.92 -28.58
C ILE A 51 9.36 -22.35 -29.40
N PRO A 52 10.20 -23.26 -28.88
CA PRO A 52 11.42 -23.68 -29.61
C PRO A 52 11.08 -24.38 -30.90
N ASP A 53 11.97 -24.26 -31.89
CA ASP A 53 11.88 -24.98 -33.16
C ASP A 53 11.86 -26.48 -32.93
N MET A 54 10.99 -27.17 -33.63
CA MET A 54 10.91 -28.64 -33.63
C MET A 54 11.54 -29.17 -34.93
N ARG A 55 12.55 -30.01 -34.81
CA ARG A 55 13.22 -30.69 -35.92
C ARG A 55 13.27 -32.17 -35.66
N GLY A 56 13.03 -32.94 -36.69
CA GLY A 56 13.12 -34.40 -36.57
C GLY A 56 13.07 -35.08 -37.93
N GLY A 57 13.29 -36.38 -37.92
CA GLY A 57 13.23 -37.20 -39.12
C GLY A 57 13.19 -38.67 -38.77
N GLU A 58 12.45 -39.43 -39.57
CA GLU A 58 12.43 -40.90 -39.51
C GLU A 58 12.48 -41.44 -40.93
N GLY A 59 13.52 -42.27 -41.21
CA GLY A 59 13.77 -42.76 -42.54
C GLY A 59 14.09 -41.67 -43.56
N GLN A 60 13.22 -41.51 -44.55
CA GLN A 60 13.35 -40.50 -45.60
C GLN A 60 12.44 -39.29 -45.37
N PHE A 61 11.83 -39.18 -44.22
CA PHE A 61 10.98 -38.08 -43.81
C PHE A 61 11.70 -37.15 -42.84
N TYR A 62 11.79 -35.86 -43.17
CA TYR A 62 12.34 -34.81 -42.33
C TYR A 62 11.33 -33.70 -42.18
N TYR A 63 11.23 -33.16 -40.97
CA TYR A 63 10.39 -31.99 -40.69
C TYR A 63 11.16 -30.94 -39.88
N ASN A 64 10.85 -29.67 -40.15
CA ASN A 64 11.29 -28.53 -39.38
C ASN A 64 10.09 -27.59 -39.19
N ILE A 65 9.76 -27.34 -37.95
CA ILE A 65 8.70 -26.39 -37.53
C ILE A 65 9.40 -25.27 -36.80
N SER A 66 9.26 -24.06 -37.32
CA SER A 66 9.96 -22.86 -36.84
C SER A 66 9.02 -21.65 -36.85
N ASP A 67 9.49 -20.54 -36.28
CA ASP A 67 8.76 -19.25 -36.20
C ASP A 67 7.33 -19.43 -35.63
N VAL A 68 7.24 -20.14 -34.50
CA VAL A 68 5.95 -20.41 -33.84
C VAL A 68 5.52 -19.17 -33.08
N LYS A 69 4.37 -18.61 -33.44
CA LYS A 69 3.79 -17.40 -32.84
C LYS A 69 2.38 -17.65 -32.35
N VAL A 70 2.08 -17.14 -31.19
CA VAL A 70 0.71 -17.05 -30.68
C VAL A 70 0.01 -15.93 -31.45
N THR A 71 -1.15 -16.19 -32.02
CA THR A 71 -1.92 -15.25 -32.82
C THR A 71 -3.19 -14.78 -32.16
N GLU A 72 -3.78 -15.61 -31.29
CA GLU A 72 -5.04 -15.33 -30.63
C GLU A 72 -5.08 -16.10 -29.32
N LEU A 73 -5.54 -15.47 -28.26
CA LEU A 73 -5.75 -16.09 -26.95
C LEU A 73 -7.12 -15.65 -26.42
N GLU A 74 -7.97 -16.61 -26.12
CA GLU A 74 -9.27 -16.37 -25.51
C GLU A 74 -9.35 -17.05 -24.14
N LEU A 75 -9.53 -16.24 -23.09
CA LEU A 75 -9.68 -16.69 -21.70
C LEU A 75 -11.14 -16.55 -21.25
N THR A 76 -12.02 -17.38 -21.79
CA THR A 76 -13.49 -17.24 -21.68
C THR A 76 -14.04 -17.52 -20.28
N SER A 77 -13.46 -18.47 -19.54
CA SER A 77 -13.92 -18.83 -18.21
C SER A 77 -12.74 -18.81 -17.23
N SER A 78 -12.80 -17.85 -16.30
CA SER A 78 -11.74 -17.67 -15.31
C SER A 78 -12.32 -17.31 -13.95
N GLU A 79 -11.78 -17.90 -12.91
CA GLU A 79 -12.12 -17.65 -11.51
C GLU A 79 -10.86 -17.30 -10.72
N LEU A 80 -10.92 -16.26 -9.92
CA LEU A 80 -9.93 -15.90 -8.95
C LEU A 80 -10.59 -15.87 -7.57
N HIS A 81 -10.12 -16.70 -6.66
CA HIS A 81 -10.72 -16.83 -5.33
C HIS A 81 -9.67 -17.04 -4.25
N PHE A 82 -10.05 -16.70 -3.01
CA PHE A 82 -9.27 -17.00 -1.83
C PHE A 82 -9.45 -18.46 -1.42
N GLN A 83 -8.36 -19.09 -1.01
CA GLN A 83 -8.36 -20.45 -0.48
C GLN A 83 -7.42 -20.52 0.73
N PRO A 84 -7.89 -20.84 1.95
CA PRO A 84 -7.10 -20.75 3.17
C PRO A 84 -5.76 -21.50 3.17
N GLU A 85 -5.67 -22.60 2.40
CA GLU A 85 -4.43 -23.40 2.32
C GLU A 85 -3.48 -22.96 1.19
N GLN A 86 -3.96 -22.23 0.21
CA GLN A 86 -3.24 -21.85 -1.01
C GLN A 86 -3.26 -20.35 -1.28
N ASP A 87 -3.80 -19.56 -0.32
CA ASP A 87 -4.00 -18.12 -0.32
C ASP A 87 -4.81 -17.60 -1.51
N LEU A 88 -4.26 -17.56 -2.73
CA LEU A 88 -4.93 -17.06 -3.92
C LEU A 88 -4.82 -18.08 -5.05
N VAL A 89 -5.97 -18.49 -5.59
CA VAL A 89 -6.06 -19.47 -6.68
C VAL A 89 -6.70 -18.82 -7.90
N LEU A 90 -5.99 -18.85 -9.02
CA LEU A 90 -6.50 -18.53 -10.35
C LEU A 90 -6.77 -19.84 -11.10
N GLN A 91 -8.01 -20.01 -11.55
CA GLN A 91 -8.41 -21.13 -12.37
C GLN A 91 -8.98 -20.61 -13.69
N ILE A 92 -8.44 -21.09 -14.79
CA ILE A 92 -8.88 -20.80 -16.13
C ILE A 92 -9.34 -22.11 -16.75
N THR A 93 -10.52 -22.16 -17.31
CA THR A 93 -11.08 -23.34 -17.95
C THR A 93 -11.61 -22.99 -19.34
N ASN A 94 -11.56 -23.95 -20.25
CA ASN A 94 -12.07 -23.79 -21.60
C ASN A 94 -11.43 -22.61 -22.38
N ALA A 95 -10.14 -22.32 -22.13
CA ALA A 95 -9.43 -21.32 -22.92
C ALA A 95 -9.06 -21.88 -24.31
N SER A 96 -8.89 -20.97 -25.26
CA SER A 96 -8.45 -21.29 -26.61
C SER A 96 -7.22 -20.48 -27.01
N LEU A 97 -6.34 -21.08 -27.81
CA LEU A 97 -5.09 -20.48 -28.27
C LEU A 97 -4.94 -20.71 -29.78
N GLY A 98 -4.83 -19.63 -30.53
CA GLY A 98 -4.43 -19.62 -31.95
C GLY A 98 -2.91 -19.57 -32.09
N ILE A 99 -2.35 -20.37 -32.98
CA ILE A 99 -0.90 -20.44 -33.21
C ILE A 99 -0.65 -20.42 -34.72
N ARG A 100 0.36 -19.67 -35.13
CA ARG A 100 0.87 -19.67 -36.51
C ARG A 100 2.35 -20.07 -36.49
N PHE A 101 2.70 -20.98 -37.39
CA PHE A 101 4.09 -21.46 -37.49
C PHE A 101 4.48 -21.74 -38.93
N GLN A 102 5.78 -21.73 -39.22
CA GLN A 102 6.35 -22.12 -40.49
C GLN A 102 6.68 -23.62 -40.44
N ARG A 103 6.23 -24.35 -41.46
CA ARG A 103 6.59 -25.75 -41.66
C ARG A 103 7.54 -25.89 -42.83
N GLN A 104 8.47 -26.84 -42.73
CA GLN A 104 9.32 -27.32 -43.84
C GLN A 104 9.32 -28.85 -43.71
N LEU A 105 8.80 -29.50 -44.75
CA LEU A 105 8.65 -30.95 -44.82
C LEU A 105 9.40 -31.47 -46.01
N LEU A 106 10.24 -32.48 -45.83
CA LEU A 106 10.95 -33.15 -46.89
C LEU A 106 10.66 -34.63 -46.80
N TYR A 107 10.12 -35.21 -47.88
CA TYR A 107 9.88 -36.62 -48.02
C TYR A 107 10.39 -37.08 -49.41
N TRP A 108 11.47 -37.86 -49.43
CA TRP A 108 12.19 -38.18 -50.65
C TRP A 108 12.57 -36.93 -51.42
N PHE A 109 11.95 -36.73 -52.59
CA PHE A 109 12.14 -35.55 -53.44
C PHE A 109 11.07 -34.50 -53.30
N PHE A 110 10.09 -34.76 -52.42
CA PHE A 110 8.98 -33.86 -52.20
C PHE A 110 9.32 -32.88 -51.09
N TYR A 111 9.34 -31.60 -51.40
CA TYR A 111 9.49 -30.50 -50.47
C TYR A 111 8.17 -29.73 -50.38
N ASP A 112 7.71 -29.54 -49.16
CA ASP A 112 6.57 -28.66 -48.85
C ASP A 112 6.96 -27.68 -47.80
N GLY A 113 6.73 -26.39 -48.05
CA GLY A 113 7.02 -25.30 -47.11
C GLY A 113 5.92 -24.28 -47.09
N GLY A 114 5.64 -23.72 -45.95
CA GLY A 114 4.65 -22.68 -45.80
C GLY A 114 4.21 -22.46 -44.34
N TYR A 115 3.35 -21.46 -44.16
CA TYR A 115 2.75 -21.18 -42.86
C TYR A 115 1.48 -22.00 -42.65
N ILE A 116 1.26 -22.40 -41.40
CA ILE A 116 0.05 -23.09 -40.96
C ILE A 116 -0.50 -22.37 -39.72
N ASN A 117 -1.82 -22.32 -39.66
CA ASN A 117 -2.53 -21.95 -38.45
C ASN A 117 -3.04 -23.19 -37.73
N ALA A 118 -2.76 -23.25 -36.45
CA ALA A 118 -3.26 -24.29 -35.56
C ALA A 118 -4.06 -23.66 -34.42
N SER A 119 -4.97 -24.41 -33.86
CA SER A 119 -5.72 -23.97 -32.67
C SER A 119 -5.66 -25.05 -31.58
N ALA A 120 -5.34 -24.60 -30.38
CA ALA A 120 -5.48 -25.40 -29.16
C ALA A 120 -6.78 -25.01 -28.45
N LYS A 121 -7.54 -26.01 -27.99
CA LYS A 121 -8.83 -25.80 -27.32
C LYS A 121 -8.90 -26.59 -26.03
N ASP A 122 -9.85 -26.23 -25.17
CA ASP A 122 -10.03 -26.83 -23.85
C ASP A 122 -8.74 -26.76 -23.02
N ILE A 123 -8.14 -25.60 -23.01
CA ILE A 123 -6.98 -25.31 -22.17
C ILE A 123 -7.47 -25.07 -20.76
N SER A 124 -6.92 -25.84 -19.82
CA SER A 124 -7.18 -25.69 -18.39
C SER A 124 -5.89 -25.30 -17.69
N ILE A 125 -5.93 -24.22 -16.92
CA ILE A 125 -4.81 -23.72 -16.13
C ILE A 125 -5.29 -23.51 -14.70
N ARG A 126 -4.59 -24.09 -13.74
CA ARG A 126 -4.76 -23.81 -12.32
C ARG A 126 -3.43 -23.39 -11.72
N THR A 127 -3.39 -22.17 -11.18
CA THR A 127 -2.23 -21.67 -10.48
C THR A 127 -2.63 -21.17 -9.09
N ALA A 128 -1.83 -21.54 -8.09
CA ALA A 128 -2.01 -21.08 -6.73
C ALA A 128 -0.74 -20.41 -6.26
N LEU A 129 -0.88 -19.28 -5.57
CA LEU A 129 0.24 -18.50 -5.05
C LEU A 129 0.03 -18.25 -3.55
N ARG A 130 1.12 -18.31 -2.80
CA ARG A 130 1.15 -17.99 -1.38
C ARG A 130 1.71 -16.61 -1.16
N LEU A 131 1.12 -15.93 -0.17
CA LEU A 131 1.52 -14.61 0.29
C LEU A 131 2.28 -14.76 1.61
N PHE A 132 3.42 -14.08 1.72
CA PHE A 132 4.20 -14.10 2.94
C PHE A 132 4.85 -12.75 3.21
N ARG A 133 5.32 -12.57 4.42
CA ARG A 133 6.10 -11.42 4.85
C ARG A 133 7.59 -11.72 4.69
N ASP A 134 8.33 -10.85 3.98
CA ASP A 134 9.79 -10.93 3.94
C ASP A 134 10.44 -10.36 5.22
N PRO A 135 11.75 -10.54 5.43
CA PRO A 135 12.47 -9.98 6.59
C PRO A 135 12.40 -8.46 6.70
N ALA A 136 12.17 -7.76 5.59
CA ALA A 136 11.98 -6.30 5.56
C ALA A 136 10.56 -5.87 5.94
N GLY A 137 9.63 -6.81 6.15
CA GLY A 137 8.24 -6.54 6.46
C GLY A 137 7.37 -6.24 5.23
N ARG A 138 7.79 -6.63 4.02
CA ARG A 138 7.01 -6.48 2.78
C ARG A 138 6.19 -7.72 2.52
N MET A 139 5.05 -7.53 1.86
CA MET A 139 4.32 -8.65 1.27
C MET A 139 5.02 -9.14 0.01
N LYS A 140 5.18 -10.45 -0.11
CA LYS A 140 5.78 -11.13 -1.26
C LYS A 140 4.93 -12.32 -1.66
N VAL A 141 5.09 -12.71 -2.92
CA VAL A 141 4.54 -13.95 -3.47
C VAL A 141 5.59 -15.04 -3.40
N PHE A 142 5.18 -16.21 -2.94
CA PHE A 142 6.05 -17.38 -2.76
C PHE A 142 5.31 -18.66 -3.18
N ASN A 143 6.08 -19.67 -3.58
CA ASN A 143 5.62 -21.03 -3.83
C ASN A 143 4.40 -21.12 -4.76
N ILE A 144 4.56 -20.64 -5.99
CA ILE A 144 3.53 -20.74 -7.02
C ILE A 144 3.46 -22.19 -7.48
N SER A 145 2.34 -22.84 -7.26
CA SER A 145 2.02 -24.11 -7.89
C SER A 145 1.27 -23.87 -9.18
N CYS A 146 1.58 -24.60 -10.23
CA CYS A 146 0.93 -24.48 -11.51
C CYS A 146 0.65 -25.86 -12.11
N GLN A 147 -0.55 -26.01 -12.66
CA GLN A 147 -0.97 -27.15 -13.47
C GLN A 147 -1.62 -26.58 -14.73
N ALA A 148 -1.13 -27.02 -15.89
CA ALA A 148 -1.70 -26.65 -17.17
C ALA A 148 -1.94 -27.89 -18.01
N SER A 149 -3.03 -27.95 -18.74
CA SER A 149 -3.34 -29.02 -19.67
C SER A 149 -4.06 -28.51 -20.91
N ILE A 150 -3.67 -29.01 -22.08
CA ILE A 150 -4.31 -28.75 -23.35
C ILE A 150 -4.94 -30.06 -23.78
N SER A 151 -6.27 -30.10 -23.89
CA SER A 151 -6.98 -31.33 -24.24
C SER A 151 -7.01 -31.57 -25.75
N ARG A 152 -7.29 -30.54 -26.52
CA ARG A 152 -7.43 -30.65 -27.98
C ARG A 152 -6.53 -29.68 -28.72
N MET A 153 -5.89 -30.17 -29.77
CA MET A 153 -5.13 -29.35 -30.69
C MET A 153 -5.45 -29.76 -32.12
N HIS A 154 -5.70 -28.77 -32.96
CA HIS A 154 -6.03 -28.99 -34.36
C HIS A 154 -5.16 -28.08 -35.24
N ALA A 155 -4.59 -28.66 -36.30
CA ALA A 155 -3.87 -27.90 -37.33
C ALA A 155 -4.47 -28.23 -38.69
N ALA A 156 -4.81 -27.18 -39.42
CA ALA A 156 -5.40 -27.31 -40.77
C ALA A 156 -4.29 -27.38 -41.82
N PHE A 157 -4.01 -28.56 -42.30
CA PHE A 157 -3.10 -28.75 -43.43
C PHE A 157 -3.91 -28.78 -44.72
N GLY A 158 -3.60 -27.87 -45.64
CA GLY A 158 -4.16 -27.84 -46.99
C GLY A 158 -3.14 -28.35 -48.02
N GLY A 159 -3.61 -29.01 -49.07
CA GLY A 159 -2.73 -29.43 -50.14
C GLY A 159 -3.18 -30.70 -50.84
N THR A 160 -2.48 -31.10 -51.92
CA THR A 160 -2.81 -32.21 -52.83
C THR A 160 -2.62 -33.58 -52.19
N PHE A 161 -1.82 -33.68 -51.11
CA PHE A 161 -1.46 -34.96 -50.46
C PHE A 161 -2.19 -35.16 -49.12
N ARG A 162 -3.48 -35.17 -49.12
CA ARG A 162 -4.36 -35.18 -47.94
C ARG A 162 -4.01 -36.28 -46.92
N LYS A 163 -3.75 -37.53 -47.34
CA LYS A 163 -3.45 -38.63 -46.42
C LYS A 163 -2.12 -38.45 -45.68
N MET A 164 -1.11 -37.91 -46.34
CA MET A 164 0.17 -37.59 -45.72
C MET A 164 0.03 -36.44 -44.71
N TYR A 165 -0.76 -35.47 -45.04
CA TYR A 165 -1.04 -34.32 -44.12
C TYR A 165 -1.88 -34.76 -42.92
N GLU A 166 -2.79 -35.71 -43.04
CA GLU A 166 -3.55 -36.27 -41.91
C GLU A 166 -2.63 -36.96 -40.91
N PHE A 167 -1.67 -37.76 -41.38
CA PHE A 167 -0.66 -38.38 -40.51
C PHE A 167 0.23 -37.36 -39.85
N LEU A 168 0.75 -36.39 -40.60
CA LEU A 168 1.59 -35.32 -40.13
C LEU A 168 0.85 -34.41 -39.12
N SER A 169 -0.43 -34.16 -39.34
CA SER A 169 -1.26 -33.38 -38.41
C SER A 169 -1.23 -33.96 -37.02
N VAL A 170 -1.41 -35.26 -36.86
CA VAL A 170 -1.42 -35.95 -35.56
C VAL A 170 -0.04 -35.82 -34.88
N PHE A 171 1.02 -35.99 -35.61
CA PHE A 171 2.38 -35.91 -35.08
C PHE A 171 2.74 -34.46 -34.64
N VAL A 172 2.52 -33.50 -35.54
CA VAL A 172 2.83 -32.07 -35.27
C VAL A 172 1.97 -31.53 -34.11
N THR A 173 0.67 -31.82 -34.11
CA THR A 173 -0.22 -31.34 -33.03
C THR A 173 0.12 -31.98 -31.70
N SER A 174 0.51 -33.26 -31.65
CA SER A 174 0.94 -33.92 -30.41
C SER A 174 2.23 -33.31 -29.86
N GLY A 175 3.23 -33.08 -30.73
CA GLY A 175 4.49 -32.46 -30.34
C GLY A 175 4.30 -31.02 -29.85
N MET A 176 3.52 -30.21 -30.58
CA MET A 176 3.24 -28.84 -30.19
C MET A 176 2.43 -28.77 -28.88
N ARG A 177 1.43 -29.66 -28.71
CA ARG A 177 0.69 -29.74 -27.44
C ARG A 177 1.62 -30.04 -26.27
N PHE A 178 2.57 -30.96 -26.46
CA PHE A 178 3.56 -31.28 -25.42
C PHE A 178 4.44 -30.06 -25.08
N LEU A 179 4.99 -29.37 -26.09
CA LEU A 179 5.82 -28.18 -25.90
C LEU A 179 5.05 -27.03 -25.21
N LEU A 180 3.83 -26.76 -25.64
CA LEU A 180 2.98 -25.72 -25.04
C LEU A 180 2.68 -26.03 -23.56
N ASN A 181 2.32 -27.29 -23.26
CA ASN A 181 2.09 -27.69 -21.87
C ASN A 181 3.32 -27.47 -20.99
N GLN A 182 4.53 -27.65 -21.54
CA GLN A 182 5.76 -27.40 -20.81
C GLN A 182 6.06 -25.91 -20.63
N GLN A 183 5.58 -25.01 -21.50
CA GLN A 183 5.90 -23.59 -21.47
C GLN A 183 4.93 -22.75 -20.64
N ILE A 184 3.66 -23.16 -20.50
CA ILE A 184 2.66 -22.37 -19.77
C ILE A 184 3.06 -22.13 -18.33
N CYS A 185 3.41 -23.17 -17.57
CA CYS A 185 3.73 -23.03 -16.15
C CYS A 185 5.03 -22.24 -15.88
N PRO A 186 6.15 -22.41 -16.62
CA PRO A 186 7.31 -21.53 -16.50
C PRO A 186 7.00 -20.05 -16.72
N VAL A 187 6.17 -19.70 -17.71
CA VAL A 187 5.74 -18.31 -17.95
C VAL A 187 4.92 -17.78 -16.79
N LEU A 188 3.96 -18.55 -16.30
CA LEU A 188 3.15 -18.15 -15.13
C LEU A 188 3.99 -18.04 -13.85
N TYR A 189 4.96 -18.91 -13.67
CA TYR A 189 5.90 -18.82 -12.56
C TYR A 189 6.73 -17.54 -12.65
N HIS A 190 7.27 -17.22 -13.84
CA HIS A 190 8.01 -15.99 -14.06
C HIS A 190 7.13 -14.74 -13.79
N ALA A 191 5.91 -14.72 -14.36
CA ALA A 191 4.94 -13.65 -14.14
C ALA A 191 4.63 -13.46 -12.65
N GLY A 192 4.37 -14.55 -11.94
CA GLY A 192 4.06 -14.47 -10.50
C GLY A 192 5.26 -14.09 -9.63
N MET A 193 6.40 -14.76 -9.81
CA MET A 193 7.56 -14.57 -8.94
C MET A 193 8.32 -13.27 -9.23
N VAL A 194 8.51 -12.92 -10.50
CA VAL A 194 9.32 -11.75 -10.86
C VAL A 194 8.45 -10.51 -10.95
N LEU A 195 7.40 -10.56 -11.75
CA LEU A 195 6.63 -9.37 -12.08
C LEU A 195 5.71 -8.92 -10.94
N LEU A 196 4.99 -9.85 -10.28
CA LEU A 196 4.16 -9.49 -9.13
C LEU A 196 5.01 -9.03 -7.95
N ASN A 197 6.14 -9.69 -7.66
CA ASN A 197 7.02 -9.22 -6.60
C ASN A 197 7.63 -7.85 -6.91
N SER A 198 7.96 -7.54 -8.17
CA SER A 198 8.41 -6.20 -8.54
C SER A 198 7.32 -5.12 -8.34
N LEU A 199 6.06 -5.46 -8.59
CA LEU A 199 4.93 -4.58 -8.28
C LEU A 199 4.76 -4.38 -6.76
N LEU A 200 4.86 -5.46 -5.98
CA LEU A 200 4.77 -5.39 -4.52
C LEU A 200 5.95 -4.61 -3.91
N ASP A 201 7.12 -4.61 -4.56
CA ASP A 201 8.27 -3.80 -4.17
C ASP A 201 8.05 -2.29 -4.32
N THR A 202 7.08 -1.86 -5.12
CA THR A 202 6.70 -0.45 -5.21
C THR A 202 5.98 0.05 -3.95
N VAL A 203 5.52 -0.84 -3.07
CA VAL A 203 4.88 -0.47 -1.80
C VAL A 203 5.95 -0.10 -0.78
N PRO A 204 5.99 1.16 -0.32
CA PRO A 204 6.98 1.57 0.67
C PRO A 204 6.68 0.95 2.03
N VAL A 205 7.65 0.25 2.63
CA VAL A 205 7.57 -0.24 4.01
C VAL A 205 7.80 0.90 4.99
N ARG A 206 8.84 1.72 4.73
CA ARG A 206 9.14 2.93 5.48
C ARG A 206 9.24 4.10 4.53
N SER A 207 8.61 5.20 4.89
CA SER A 207 8.65 6.43 4.10
C SER A 207 8.68 7.66 5.01
N SER A 208 9.33 8.73 4.57
CA SER A 208 9.21 10.03 5.21
C SER A 208 7.83 10.62 4.90
N VAL A 209 7.19 11.17 5.90
CA VAL A 209 5.94 11.94 5.75
C VAL A 209 6.28 13.39 5.43
N ASP A 210 7.25 13.93 6.14
CA ASP A 210 7.85 15.24 5.92
C ASP A 210 9.34 15.23 6.36
N ASN A 211 9.93 16.40 6.61
CA ASN A 211 11.32 16.51 7.03
C ASN A 211 11.58 16.16 8.50
N LEU A 212 10.55 15.87 9.28
CA LEU A 212 10.60 15.66 10.72
C LEU A 212 10.29 14.22 11.12
N ILE A 213 9.29 13.62 10.48
CA ILE A 213 8.80 12.28 10.84
C ILE A 213 8.68 11.36 9.64
N GLY A 214 8.82 10.08 9.90
CA GLY A 214 8.55 8.99 8.98
C GLY A 214 7.44 8.09 9.50
N ILE A 215 7.01 7.15 8.66
CA ILE A 215 6.03 6.12 9.00
C ILE A 215 6.56 4.74 8.62
N ASP A 216 6.29 3.76 9.47
CA ASP A 216 6.62 2.34 9.29
C ASP A 216 5.33 1.54 9.02
N TYR A 217 5.18 1.04 7.81
CA TYR A 217 4.12 0.14 7.36
C TYR A 217 4.60 -1.31 7.20
N SER A 218 5.61 -1.73 7.94
CA SER A 218 6.00 -3.14 7.93
C SER A 218 4.85 -4.04 8.38
N LEU A 219 4.67 -5.16 7.68
CA LEU A 219 3.78 -6.23 8.13
C LEU A 219 4.28 -6.80 9.46
N LEU A 220 3.38 -7.05 10.40
CA LEU A 220 3.69 -7.66 11.69
C LEU A 220 3.81 -9.18 11.60
N LYS A 221 3.02 -9.80 10.75
CA LYS A 221 2.94 -11.24 10.50
C LYS A 221 2.59 -11.52 9.04
N ASP A 222 2.62 -12.78 8.65
CA ASP A 222 2.14 -13.19 7.33
C ASP A 222 0.67 -12.80 7.14
N PRO A 223 0.25 -12.46 5.91
CA PRO A 223 -1.15 -12.22 5.60
C PRO A 223 -2.03 -13.41 5.99
N VAL A 224 -3.23 -13.14 6.46
CA VAL A 224 -4.19 -14.17 6.83
C VAL A 224 -5.29 -14.24 5.78
N VAL A 225 -5.45 -15.40 5.15
CA VAL A 225 -6.44 -15.63 4.11
C VAL A 225 -7.60 -16.44 4.66
N SER A 226 -8.80 -15.93 4.50
CA SER A 226 -10.06 -16.65 4.72
C SER A 226 -10.68 -17.04 3.35
N THR A 227 -11.88 -17.59 3.34
CA THR A 227 -12.61 -17.87 2.11
C THR A 227 -13.17 -16.61 1.42
N SER A 228 -13.32 -15.51 2.15
CA SER A 228 -13.94 -14.27 1.67
C SER A 228 -13.01 -13.06 1.69
N SER A 229 -11.88 -13.16 2.39
CA SER A 229 -10.99 -12.00 2.61
C SER A 229 -9.52 -12.37 2.80
N LEU A 230 -8.67 -11.37 2.55
CA LEU A 230 -7.25 -11.32 2.87
C LEU A 230 -7.02 -10.20 3.87
N ASP A 231 -6.55 -10.54 5.07
CA ASP A 231 -6.25 -9.61 6.14
C ASP A 231 -4.74 -9.41 6.29
N MET A 232 -4.32 -8.16 6.39
CA MET A 232 -2.94 -7.74 6.54
C MET A 232 -2.80 -6.81 7.74
N ASP A 233 -1.94 -7.17 8.69
CA ASP A 233 -1.66 -6.39 9.90
C ASP A 233 -0.34 -5.63 9.73
N PHE A 234 -0.43 -4.30 9.69
CA PHE A 234 0.71 -3.40 9.55
C PHE A 234 1.04 -2.74 10.89
N ARG A 235 2.33 -2.48 11.12
CA ARG A 235 2.77 -1.73 12.29
C ARG A 235 2.07 -0.38 12.36
N GLY A 236 2.04 0.39 11.28
CA GLY A 236 1.32 1.66 11.23
C GLY A 236 1.80 2.63 12.30
N ALA A 237 3.10 2.73 12.53
CA ALA A 237 3.71 3.55 13.55
C ALA A 237 4.55 4.68 12.95
N PHE A 238 4.40 5.89 13.48
CA PHE A 238 5.26 7.00 13.10
C PHE A 238 6.51 7.05 13.98
N PHE A 239 7.58 7.63 13.45
CA PHE A 239 8.85 7.78 14.15
C PHE A 239 9.54 9.11 13.78
N PRO A 240 10.26 9.75 14.72
CA PRO A 240 11.03 10.95 14.43
C PRO A 240 12.28 10.59 13.61
N LEU A 241 12.56 11.35 12.52
CA LEU A 241 13.72 11.08 11.64
C LEU A 241 15.07 11.32 12.33
N THR A 242 15.10 12.09 13.41
CA THR A 242 16.30 12.40 14.18
C THR A 242 16.74 11.29 15.15
N GLN A 243 15.88 10.29 15.42
CA GLN A 243 16.12 9.21 16.38
C GLN A 243 16.09 7.86 15.69
N GLY A 244 17.25 7.22 15.49
CA GLY A 244 17.37 5.97 14.72
C GLY A 244 16.66 4.74 15.33
N ASN A 245 16.62 4.61 16.66
CA ASN A 245 16.02 3.49 17.39
C ASN A 245 14.88 3.96 18.28
N TRP A 246 13.82 4.49 17.68
CA TRP A 246 12.65 4.92 18.39
C TRP A 246 11.55 3.85 18.31
N SER A 247 10.94 3.49 19.43
CA SER A 247 9.77 2.61 19.49
C SER A 247 8.79 3.10 20.54
N LEU A 248 7.52 3.10 20.20
CA LEU A 248 6.42 3.39 21.10
C LEU A 248 5.62 2.10 21.32
N PRO A 249 5.38 1.68 22.57
CA PRO A 249 4.55 0.50 22.82
C PRO A 249 3.10 0.77 22.40
N ASN A 250 2.52 -0.14 21.64
CA ASN A 250 1.13 -0.06 21.24
C ASN A 250 0.23 -0.73 22.30
N GLN A 251 -0.60 0.07 22.95
CA GLN A 251 -1.60 -0.36 23.92
C GLN A 251 -3.03 -0.08 23.46
N ALA A 252 -3.22 0.34 22.22
CA ALA A 252 -4.53 0.64 21.65
C ALA A 252 -5.36 -0.64 21.43
N VAL A 253 -6.65 -0.45 21.26
CA VAL A 253 -7.55 -1.53 20.86
C VAL A 253 -7.18 -2.03 19.46
N GLU A 254 -7.05 -3.35 19.29
CA GLU A 254 -6.82 -3.95 17.98
C GLU A 254 -8.04 -3.74 17.10
N PRO A 255 -7.87 -3.18 15.88
CA PRO A 255 -8.98 -3.02 14.93
C PRO A 255 -9.56 -4.38 14.52
N GLN A 256 -10.87 -4.54 14.65
CA GLN A 256 -11.60 -5.71 14.18
C GLN A 256 -12.35 -5.35 12.90
N LEU A 257 -12.06 -6.05 11.80
CA LEU A 257 -12.73 -5.88 10.52
C LEU A 257 -13.68 -7.07 10.32
N GLN A 258 -14.97 -6.80 10.13
CA GLN A 258 -16.01 -7.80 9.90
C GLN A 258 -16.81 -7.51 8.62
N GLU A 259 -16.68 -6.31 8.09
CA GLU A 259 -17.42 -5.84 6.93
C GLU A 259 -16.87 -6.45 5.64
N GLU A 260 -17.77 -6.74 4.67
CA GLU A 260 -17.44 -7.33 3.36
C GLU A 260 -18.15 -6.63 2.18
N GLU A 261 -18.87 -5.52 2.42
CA GLU A 261 -19.67 -4.82 1.41
C GLU A 261 -18.88 -3.95 0.43
N ARG A 262 -17.60 -3.71 0.71
CA ARG A 262 -16.67 -2.93 -0.13
C ARG A 262 -15.47 -3.78 -0.53
N MET A 263 -14.76 -3.33 -1.55
CA MET A 263 -13.58 -4.02 -2.05
C MET A 263 -12.44 -4.06 -1.02
N VAL A 264 -12.26 -2.96 -0.25
CA VAL A 264 -11.20 -2.84 0.73
C VAL A 264 -11.68 -2.10 1.97
N TYR A 265 -11.24 -2.56 3.12
CA TYR A 265 -11.36 -1.85 4.40
C TYR A 265 -9.98 -1.56 4.96
N VAL A 266 -9.76 -0.31 5.34
CA VAL A 266 -8.53 0.13 6.03
C VAL A 266 -8.93 0.60 7.41
N ALA A 267 -8.36 0.00 8.44
CA ALA A 267 -8.62 0.38 9.83
C ALA A 267 -7.37 1.03 10.44
N PHE A 268 -7.59 2.05 11.27
CA PHE A 268 -6.56 2.76 12.02
C PHE A 268 -6.94 2.78 13.49
N SER A 269 -6.06 2.28 14.36
CA SER A 269 -6.22 2.38 15.82
C SER A 269 -5.86 3.77 16.32
N GLU A 270 -6.18 4.09 17.57
CA GLU A 270 -5.73 5.32 18.23
C GLU A 270 -4.21 5.46 18.21
N PHE A 271 -3.48 4.33 18.32
CA PHE A 271 -2.02 4.29 18.26
C PHE A 271 -1.45 4.91 16.96
N PHE A 272 -2.10 4.69 15.82
CA PHE A 272 -1.66 5.28 14.54
C PHE A 272 -1.56 6.82 14.65
N PHE A 273 -2.57 7.44 15.22
CA PHE A 273 -2.60 8.90 15.40
C PHE A 273 -1.71 9.36 16.55
N ASP A 274 -1.71 8.63 17.67
CA ASP A 274 -0.90 8.94 18.85
C ASP A 274 0.60 8.88 18.50
N SER A 275 1.05 7.88 17.74
CA SER A 275 2.46 7.77 17.33
C SER A 275 2.90 8.93 16.43
N ALA A 276 2.01 9.46 15.58
CA ALA A 276 2.29 10.65 14.78
C ALA A 276 2.47 11.90 15.66
N MET A 277 1.56 12.11 16.60
CA MET A 277 1.62 13.25 17.52
C MET A 277 2.82 13.16 18.47
N GLU A 278 3.14 11.96 18.97
CA GLU A 278 4.33 11.71 19.77
C GLU A 278 5.61 12.01 18.96
N SER A 279 5.67 11.57 17.69
CA SER A 279 6.82 11.80 16.83
C SER A 279 7.06 13.29 16.56
N TYR A 280 6.00 14.06 16.29
CA TYR A 280 6.10 15.51 16.16
C TYR A 280 6.48 16.20 17.46
N PHE A 281 5.99 15.71 18.60
CA PHE A 281 6.37 16.23 19.91
C PHE A 281 7.85 16.01 20.19
N GLN A 282 8.38 14.80 19.96
CA GLN A 282 9.79 14.47 20.13
C GLN A 282 10.70 15.23 19.15
N ALA A 283 10.21 15.53 17.95
CA ALA A 283 10.91 16.35 16.97
C ALA A 283 10.89 17.87 17.34
N GLY A 284 10.24 18.26 18.43
CA GLY A 284 10.13 19.67 18.85
C GLY A 284 9.27 20.53 17.92
N ALA A 285 8.45 19.92 17.08
CA ALA A 285 7.68 20.61 16.05
C ALA A 285 6.35 21.20 16.54
N LEU A 286 5.90 20.79 17.73
CA LEU A 286 4.62 21.25 18.30
C LEU A 286 4.77 22.54 19.10
N GLN A 287 5.39 23.53 18.48
CA GLN A 287 5.53 24.89 18.97
C GLN A 287 5.22 25.91 17.86
N LEU A 288 4.62 26.99 18.21
CA LEU A 288 4.25 28.07 17.30
C LEU A 288 4.48 29.42 17.96
N SER A 289 5.17 30.31 17.27
CA SER A 289 5.35 31.70 17.68
C SER A 289 4.66 32.59 16.65
N LEU A 290 3.67 33.34 17.08
CA LEU A 290 2.97 34.36 16.30
C LEU A 290 3.40 35.74 16.78
N VAL A 291 3.94 36.56 15.87
CA VAL A 291 4.36 37.94 16.14
C VAL A 291 3.60 38.84 15.17
N GLY A 292 3.04 39.96 15.65
CA GLY A 292 2.14 40.83 14.89
C GLY A 292 2.64 41.20 13.50
N ASP A 293 3.94 41.56 13.36
CA ASP A 293 4.55 41.96 12.07
C ASP A 293 4.72 40.82 11.04
N LYS A 294 4.50 39.54 11.41
CA LYS A 294 4.74 38.37 10.58
C LYS A 294 3.49 37.57 10.26
N VAL A 295 2.33 38.05 10.61
CA VAL A 295 1.04 37.37 10.45
C VAL A 295 0.18 38.06 9.41
N PRO A 296 -0.81 37.40 8.80
CA PRO A 296 -1.81 38.03 7.93
C PRO A 296 -2.48 39.20 8.62
N HIS A 297 -2.90 40.23 7.85
CA HIS A 297 -3.46 41.48 8.34
C HIS A 297 -4.62 41.29 9.33
N ASP A 298 -5.46 40.28 9.11
CA ASP A 298 -6.60 39.94 9.98
C ASP A 298 -6.17 39.48 11.37
N LEU A 299 -4.97 38.90 11.49
CA LEU A 299 -4.36 38.47 12.75
C LEU A 299 -3.55 39.56 13.42
N ASP A 300 -2.98 40.52 12.68
CA ASP A 300 -2.23 41.64 13.22
C ASP A 300 -3.07 42.44 14.20
N VAL A 301 -4.34 42.68 13.86
CA VAL A 301 -5.29 43.40 14.75
C VAL A 301 -5.50 42.65 16.07
N LEU A 302 -5.57 41.33 16.04
CA LEU A 302 -5.74 40.48 17.23
C LEU A 302 -4.47 40.37 18.06
N LEU A 303 -3.30 40.57 17.45
CA LEU A 303 -1.98 40.55 18.09
C LEU A 303 -1.49 41.92 18.50
N ARG A 304 -2.38 42.90 18.72
CA ARG A 304 -2.02 44.19 19.31
C ARG A 304 -2.39 44.23 20.79
N ALA A 305 -1.57 44.87 21.56
CA ALA A 305 -1.80 45.07 22.99
C ALA A 305 -3.15 45.75 23.26
N SER A 306 -3.63 46.60 22.35
CA SER A 306 -4.94 47.22 22.43
C SER A 306 -6.13 46.25 22.46
N TYR A 307 -6.02 45.09 21.82
CA TYR A 307 -7.05 44.04 21.86
C TYR A 307 -7.20 43.41 23.27
N PHE A 308 -6.12 43.43 24.04
CA PHE A 308 -6.07 42.93 25.43
C PHE A 308 -6.05 44.08 26.46
N GLY A 309 -5.98 45.34 26.02
CA GLY A 309 -5.67 46.49 26.84
C GLY A 309 -6.62 46.75 28.00
N SER A 310 -7.88 46.32 27.94
CA SER A 310 -8.82 46.38 29.06
C SER A 310 -8.65 45.23 30.07
N ILE A 311 -7.88 44.18 29.71
CA ILE A 311 -7.73 42.96 30.51
C ILE A 311 -6.35 42.96 31.18
N ILE A 312 -5.32 43.42 30.46
CA ILE A 312 -3.97 43.55 30.94
C ILE A 312 -3.74 45.05 31.17
N LEU A 313 -3.44 45.46 32.41
CA LEU A 313 -3.18 46.84 32.77
C LEU A 313 -1.88 47.35 32.12
N LEU A 314 -1.99 47.77 30.87
CA LEU A 314 -0.88 48.31 30.09
C LEU A 314 -0.81 49.83 30.20
N SER A 315 0.39 50.36 30.17
CA SER A 315 0.60 51.79 30.08
C SER A 315 0.17 52.30 28.68
N PRO A 316 -0.21 53.61 28.55
CA PRO A 316 -0.58 54.16 27.24
C PRO A 316 0.47 54.00 26.16
N ALA A 317 1.75 53.91 26.51
CA ALA A 317 2.86 53.72 25.59
C ALA A 317 2.97 52.25 25.09
N GLU A 318 2.41 51.30 25.81
CA GLU A 318 2.46 49.88 25.50
C GLU A 318 1.25 49.39 24.70
N ILE A 319 0.15 50.17 24.67
CA ILE A 319 -1.12 49.80 24.02
C ILE A 319 -0.97 49.54 22.53
N ASP A 320 -0.08 50.23 21.83
CA ASP A 320 0.15 50.09 20.40
C ASP A 320 1.31 49.12 20.07
N SER A 321 1.91 48.49 21.07
CA SER A 321 3.01 47.53 20.86
C SER A 321 2.49 46.24 20.31
N PRO A 322 3.23 45.60 19.36
CA PRO A 322 2.90 44.27 18.87
C PRO A 322 3.04 43.24 19.97
N LEU A 323 2.13 42.28 20.02
CA LEU A 323 2.18 41.14 20.92
C LEU A 323 2.84 39.97 20.20
N LYS A 324 3.54 39.16 21.00
CA LYS A 324 4.04 37.86 20.66
C LYS A 324 3.24 36.83 21.43
N LEU A 325 2.65 35.88 20.72
CA LEU A 325 2.00 34.70 21.30
C LEU A 325 2.85 33.47 21.02
N GLU A 326 3.32 32.84 22.07
CA GLU A 326 4.02 31.56 21.99
C GLU A 326 3.14 30.43 22.50
N LEU A 327 2.97 29.40 21.67
CA LEU A 327 2.27 28.18 21.98
C LEU A 327 3.29 27.05 21.97
N LYS A 328 3.43 26.31 23.06
CA LYS A 328 4.30 25.14 23.14
C LYS A 328 3.55 23.99 23.79
N VAL A 329 3.36 22.91 23.05
CA VAL A 329 2.75 21.70 23.59
C VAL A 329 3.64 21.12 24.66
N THR A 330 3.07 20.80 25.85
CA THR A 330 3.81 20.37 27.05
C THR A 330 3.83 18.86 27.24
N ALA A 331 2.88 18.16 26.63
CA ALA A 331 2.80 16.69 26.63
C ALA A 331 2.26 16.24 25.27
N PRO A 332 2.65 15.03 24.78
CA PRO A 332 2.18 14.52 23.51
C PRO A 332 0.65 14.52 23.43
N PRO A 333 0.04 15.08 22.38
CA PRO A 333 -1.40 15.04 22.21
C PRO A 333 -1.91 13.59 22.15
N ARG A 334 -3.17 13.37 22.53
CA ARG A 334 -3.79 12.06 22.53
C ARG A 334 -5.06 12.01 21.71
N CYS A 335 -5.16 10.99 20.88
CA CYS A 335 -6.34 10.69 20.08
C CYS A 335 -7.32 9.84 20.89
N THR A 336 -8.60 10.10 20.75
CA THR A 336 -9.67 9.26 21.28
C THR A 336 -10.72 9.07 20.21
N ILE A 337 -10.95 7.83 19.81
CA ILE A 337 -11.90 7.45 18.77
C ILE A 337 -13.11 6.78 19.43
N LYS A 338 -14.28 7.36 19.19
CA LYS A 338 -15.57 6.84 19.68
C LYS A 338 -16.56 6.78 18.52
N PRO A 339 -17.63 5.99 18.60
CA PRO A 339 -18.69 6.01 17.59
C PRO A 339 -19.27 7.40 17.32
N SER A 340 -19.22 8.31 18.30
CA SER A 340 -19.65 9.70 18.17
C SER A 340 -18.67 10.62 17.42
N GLY A 341 -17.47 10.16 17.09
CA GLY A 341 -16.44 10.92 16.40
C GLY A 341 -15.05 10.78 17.01
N THR A 342 -14.07 11.33 16.29
CA THR A 342 -12.65 11.35 16.69
C THR A 342 -12.31 12.68 17.33
N THR A 343 -11.62 12.67 18.45
CA THR A 343 -11.17 13.84 19.20
C THR A 343 -9.70 13.77 19.54
N ILE A 344 -9.03 14.92 19.53
CA ILE A 344 -7.63 15.07 19.93
C ILE A 344 -7.57 16.00 21.13
N SER A 345 -6.94 15.55 22.22
CA SER A 345 -6.69 16.35 23.42
C SER A 345 -5.27 16.90 23.38
N VAL A 346 -5.13 18.21 23.59
CA VAL A 346 -3.86 18.93 23.54
C VAL A 346 -3.71 19.75 24.82
N THR A 347 -2.56 19.64 25.48
CA THR A 347 -2.16 20.52 26.59
C THR A 347 -0.92 21.31 26.18
N ALA A 348 -0.98 22.63 26.26
CA ALA A 348 0.10 23.52 25.84
C ALA A 348 0.31 24.65 26.83
N SER A 349 1.55 25.14 26.95
CA SER A 349 1.82 26.44 27.56
C SER A 349 1.55 27.54 26.53
N VAL A 350 0.93 28.60 26.99
CA VAL A 350 0.65 29.83 26.24
C VAL A 350 1.35 31.00 26.94
N THR A 351 2.27 31.65 26.24
CA THR A 351 2.98 32.83 26.73
C THR A 351 2.62 34.01 25.86
N ILE A 352 2.20 35.10 26.50
CA ILE A 352 1.92 36.37 25.87
C ILE A 352 3.01 37.35 26.30
N ALA A 353 3.70 37.95 25.34
CA ALA A 353 4.73 38.96 25.56
C ALA A 353 4.54 40.17 24.69
N LEU A 354 4.99 41.34 25.15
CA LEU A 354 5.18 42.52 24.31
C LEU A 354 6.46 42.36 23.52
N ALA A 355 6.41 42.63 22.23
CA ALA A 355 7.57 42.55 21.33
C ALA A 355 7.81 43.93 20.67
N PRO A 356 8.20 44.97 21.42
CA PRO A 356 8.46 46.30 20.88
C PRO A 356 9.70 46.27 19.95
N ARG A 357 9.67 47.04 18.85
CA ARG A 357 10.65 47.00 17.76
C ARG A 357 12.13 47.22 18.18
N ASN A 358 12.38 47.94 19.31
CA ASN A 358 13.70 48.35 19.73
C ASN A 358 14.01 48.05 21.22
N GLN A 359 13.25 47.20 21.86
CA GLN A 359 13.40 46.84 23.28
C GLN A 359 13.35 45.35 23.50
N SER A 360 13.81 44.90 24.65
CA SER A 360 13.69 43.48 25.06
C SER A 360 12.23 43.06 25.20
N GLU A 361 11.91 41.82 24.82
CA GLU A 361 10.58 41.24 25.02
C GLU A 361 10.21 41.25 26.51
N VAL A 362 9.00 41.69 26.81
CA VAL A 362 8.44 41.68 28.16
C VAL A 362 7.32 40.69 28.26
N GLN A 363 7.51 39.63 29.04
CA GLN A 363 6.47 38.61 29.27
C GLN A 363 5.34 39.24 30.10
N LEU A 364 4.13 39.21 29.57
CA LEU A 364 2.93 39.72 30.25
C LEU A 364 2.19 38.65 31.03
N SER A 365 2.08 37.45 30.46
CA SER A 365 1.34 36.35 31.09
C SER A 365 1.85 35.00 30.58
N SER A 366 1.80 34.00 31.44
CA SER A 366 2.03 32.60 31.11
C SER A 366 0.92 31.76 31.70
N MET A 367 0.35 30.83 30.91
CA MET A 367 -0.78 30.03 31.32
C MET A 367 -0.73 28.67 30.67
N ILE A 368 -1.47 27.72 31.22
CA ILE A 368 -1.70 26.42 30.59
C ILE A 368 -3.03 26.43 29.84
N MET A 369 -3.01 25.82 28.68
CA MET A 369 -4.16 25.65 27.79
C MET A 369 -4.48 24.16 27.66
N ASP A 370 -5.74 23.81 27.92
CA ASP A 370 -6.32 22.53 27.51
C ASP A 370 -7.29 22.75 26.35
N ALA A 371 -7.02 22.10 25.24
CA ALA A 371 -7.86 22.15 24.06
C ALA A 371 -8.33 20.74 23.67
N ARG A 372 -9.57 20.65 23.17
CA ARG A 372 -10.09 19.47 22.49
C ARG A 372 -10.48 19.84 21.07
N LEU A 373 -9.87 19.13 20.13
CA LEU A 373 -10.14 19.28 18.71
C LEU A 373 -11.00 18.11 18.25
N SER A 374 -12.03 18.35 17.43
CA SER A 374 -12.64 17.27 16.66
C SER A 374 -11.84 17.05 15.39
N ALA A 375 -11.63 15.80 15.01
CA ALA A 375 -10.90 15.41 13.83
C ALA A 375 -11.85 14.71 12.85
N LYS A 376 -11.99 15.27 11.65
CA LYS A 376 -12.73 14.65 10.54
C LYS A 376 -11.73 14.04 9.59
N VAL A 377 -11.68 12.70 9.58
CA VAL A 377 -10.78 11.92 8.72
C VAL A 377 -11.46 11.68 7.37
N THR A 378 -10.71 11.78 6.28
CA THR A 378 -11.17 11.51 4.91
C THR A 378 -10.06 10.84 4.11
N LEU A 379 -10.44 10.00 3.14
CA LEU A 379 -9.52 9.34 2.22
C LEU A 379 -9.71 9.91 0.81
N ARG A 380 -8.62 10.41 0.21
CA ARG A 380 -8.63 10.88 -1.18
C ARG A 380 -7.44 10.28 -1.94
N GLY A 381 -7.74 9.45 -2.94
CA GLY A 381 -6.72 8.68 -3.65
C GLY A 381 -6.00 7.72 -2.69
N LYS A 382 -4.73 7.97 -2.39
CA LYS A 382 -3.95 7.23 -1.40
C LYS A 382 -3.74 8.01 -0.09
N ALA A 383 -4.19 9.27 -0.02
CA ALA A 383 -3.89 10.16 1.10
C ALA A 383 -5.01 10.15 2.14
N LEU A 384 -4.66 9.77 3.36
CA LEU A 384 -5.46 9.94 4.57
C LEU A 384 -5.32 11.39 5.04
N ARG A 385 -6.39 12.17 4.96
CA ARG A 385 -6.41 13.60 5.33
C ARG A 385 -7.26 13.81 6.56
N THR A 386 -6.86 14.77 7.39
CA THR A 386 -7.58 15.12 8.59
C THR A 386 -7.91 16.62 8.60
N GLN A 387 -9.13 16.95 8.92
CA GLN A 387 -9.56 18.31 9.19
C GLN A 387 -9.84 18.45 10.68
N LEU A 388 -9.30 19.49 11.31
CA LEU A 388 -9.39 19.75 12.73
C LEU A 388 -10.25 20.98 13.01
N ASP A 389 -11.14 20.86 14.01
CA ASP A 389 -11.97 21.97 14.50
C ASP A 389 -11.85 22.06 16.02
N LEU A 390 -11.66 23.30 16.54
CA LEU A 390 -11.58 23.57 17.98
C LEU A 390 -12.97 23.46 18.64
N ARG A 391 -13.16 22.47 19.52
CA ARG A 391 -14.43 22.20 20.23
C ARG A 391 -14.46 22.76 21.63
N LYS A 392 -13.44 22.45 22.43
CA LYS A 392 -13.33 22.90 23.82
C LYS A 392 -11.99 23.59 23.98
N PHE A 393 -12.01 24.65 24.77
CA PHE A 393 -10.85 25.45 25.09
C PHE A 393 -10.97 25.97 26.52
N ARG A 394 -9.92 25.80 27.29
CA ARG A 394 -9.80 26.31 28.66
C ARG A 394 -8.37 26.72 28.92
N ILE A 395 -8.20 27.83 29.60
CA ILE A 395 -6.92 28.29 30.15
C ILE A 395 -6.98 28.37 31.67
N TYR A 396 -5.84 28.14 32.29
CA TYR A 396 -5.69 28.19 33.76
C TYR A 396 -4.22 28.42 34.13
N SER A 397 -3.99 28.89 35.39
CA SER A 397 -2.65 29.00 35.95
C SER A 397 -2.29 27.76 36.75
N ASN A 398 -1.00 27.37 36.70
CA ASN A 398 -0.46 26.31 37.57
C ASN A 398 -0.14 26.80 38.98
N GLN A 399 -0.14 28.13 39.19
CA GLN A 399 0.35 28.73 40.45
C GLN A 399 -0.76 28.86 41.49
N SER A 400 -1.93 29.33 41.09
CA SER A 400 -3.07 29.44 42.00
C SER A 400 -4.44 29.45 41.32
N ALA A 401 -5.49 29.13 42.10
CA ALA A 401 -6.88 29.20 41.63
C ALA A 401 -7.33 30.67 41.42
N LEU A 402 -6.80 31.61 42.20
CA LEU A 402 -7.09 33.05 42.04
C LEU A 402 -6.54 33.61 40.73
N GLU A 403 -5.31 33.22 40.37
CA GLU A 403 -4.74 33.59 39.07
C GLU A 403 -5.51 32.94 37.91
N SER A 404 -6.01 31.70 38.05
CA SER A 404 -6.87 31.10 37.07
C SER A 404 -8.16 31.86 36.85
N LEU A 405 -8.75 32.45 37.89
CA LEU A 405 -9.93 33.36 37.76
C LEU A 405 -9.60 34.65 37.02
N ALA A 406 -8.42 35.24 37.25
CA ALA A 406 -7.94 36.42 36.56
C ALA A 406 -7.72 36.20 35.03
N LEU A 407 -7.53 34.93 34.59
CA LEU A 407 -7.37 34.56 33.18
C LEU A 407 -8.70 34.39 32.42
N ILE A 408 -9.86 34.32 33.12
CA ILE A 408 -11.18 34.13 32.49
C ILE A 408 -11.46 35.12 31.35
N PRO A 409 -11.20 36.43 31.50
CA PRO A 409 -11.43 37.38 30.41
C PRO A 409 -10.59 37.13 29.17
N LEU A 410 -9.42 36.50 29.29
CA LEU A 410 -8.52 36.13 28.17
C LEU A 410 -9.02 34.92 27.37
N GLN A 411 -9.96 34.12 27.87
CA GLN A 411 -10.42 32.91 27.19
C GLN A 411 -11.03 33.18 25.80
N ALA A 412 -11.90 34.20 25.70
CA ALA A 412 -12.58 34.49 24.43
C ALA A 412 -11.61 35.05 23.37
N PRO A 413 -10.77 36.06 23.68
CA PRO A 413 -9.75 36.55 22.77
C PRO A 413 -8.80 35.44 22.26
N LEU A 414 -8.24 34.67 23.17
CA LEU A 414 -7.30 33.57 22.81
C LEU A 414 -7.98 32.49 21.98
N LYS A 415 -9.22 32.10 22.30
CA LYS A 415 -9.99 31.16 21.49
C LYS A 415 -10.16 31.68 20.05
N THR A 416 -10.48 32.96 19.88
CA THR A 416 -10.61 33.58 18.56
C THR A 416 -9.28 33.54 17.79
N MET A 417 -8.17 33.91 18.44
CA MET A 417 -6.83 33.83 17.84
C MET A 417 -6.46 32.40 17.43
N LEU A 418 -6.76 31.42 18.25
CA LEU A 418 -6.53 30.01 17.88
C LEU A 418 -7.39 29.59 16.68
N GLN A 419 -8.67 29.98 16.65
CA GLN A 419 -9.56 29.62 15.56
C GLN A 419 -9.17 30.24 14.23
N ILE A 420 -8.76 31.51 14.24
CA ILE A 420 -8.43 32.27 13.02
C ILE A 420 -6.94 32.09 12.62
N GLY A 421 -6.03 31.99 13.57
CA GLY A 421 -4.59 31.94 13.32
C GLY A 421 -4.00 30.56 13.32
N VAL A 422 -4.28 29.76 14.35
CA VAL A 422 -3.60 28.46 14.53
C VAL A 422 -4.30 27.36 13.77
N MET A 423 -5.64 27.29 13.82
CA MET A 423 -6.39 26.21 13.17
C MET A 423 -6.20 26.14 11.65
N PRO A 424 -6.14 27.24 10.88
CA PRO A 424 -5.83 27.18 9.46
C PRO A 424 -4.44 26.59 9.17
N LEU A 425 -3.42 26.97 9.94
CA LEU A 425 -2.05 26.47 9.81
C LEU A 425 -1.96 24.95 10.09
N LEU A 426 -2.66 24.48 11.12
CA LEU A 426 -2.76 23.06 11.43
C LEU A 426 -3.48 22.31 10.31
N ASN A 427 -4.58 22.85 9.82
CA ASN A 427 -5.36 22.24 8.73
C ASN A 427 -4.59 22.21 7.42
N GLU A 428 -3.81 23.22 7.08
CA GLU A 428 -2.92 23.17 5.91
C GLU A 428 -1.96 21.97 5.97
N ARG A 429 -1.34 21.73 7.11
CA ARG A 429 -0.42 20.58 7.30
C ARG A 429 -1.17 19.24 7.25
N THR A 430 -2.26 19.08 7.99
CA THR A 430 -3.02 17.83 8.06
C THR A 430 -3.77 17.50 6.76
N GLN A 431 -4.08 18.50 5.93
CA GLN A 431 -4.69 18.32 4.61
C GLN A 431 -3.71 17.79 3.54
N ARG A 432 -2.38 17.88 3.74
CA ARG A 432 -1.40 17.19 2.89
C ARG A 432 -1.59 15.68 2.97
N GLY A 433 -1.97 15.18 4.16
CA GLY A 433 -2.32 13.80 4.43
C GLY A 433 -1.13 12.85 4.47
N VAL A 434 -1.40 11.64 4.95
CA VAL A 434 -0.43 10.52 5.03
C VAL A 434 -0.78 9.50 3.96
N GLN A 435 0.22 9.04 3.20
CA GLN A 435 0.01 8.05 2.15
C GLN A 435 -0.21 6.66 2.77
N ILE A 436 -1.30 5.99 2.38
CA ILE A 436 -1.57 4.59 2.75
C ILE A 436 -0.80 3.68 1.78
N PRO A 437 -0.23 2.56 2.26
CA PRO A 437 0.57 1.67 1.43
C PRO A 437 -0.33 0.95 0.40
N LEU A 438 -0.17 1.31 -0.86
CA LEU A 438 -0.78 0.68 -2.03
C LEU A 438 0.25 0.58 -3.14
N PRO A 439 0.23 -0.49 -3.96
CA PRO A 439 1.05 -0.59 -5.15
C PRO A 439 0.90 0.63 -6.08
N GLU A 440 1.93 0.95 -6.83
CA GLU A 440 1.82 1.98 -7.88
C GLU A 440 0.70 1.64 -8.86
N GLY A 441 0.07 2.65 -9.41
CA GLY A 441 -1.02 2.49 -10.39
C GLY A 441 -2.40 2.20 -9.80
N MET A 442 -2.53 2.02 -8.47
CA MET A 442 -3.81 1.82 -7.78
C MET A 442 -4.20 3.07 -6.99
N ALA A 443 -5.50 3.29 -6.82
CA ALA A 443 -6.05 4.35 -5.98
C ALA A 443 -7.34 3.91 -5.30
N PHE A 444 -7.59 4.43 -4.11
CA PHE A 444 -8.86 4.30 -3.40
C PHE A 444 -9.89 5.28 -3.95
N VAL A 445 -11.14 4.83 -4.05
CA VAL A 445 -12.28 5.64 -4.48
C VAL A 445 -13.48 5.41 -3.56
N HIS A 446 -14.33 6.40 -3.41
CA HIS A 446 -15.58 6.34 -2.61
C HIS A 446 -15.36 5.91 -1.15
N GLY A 447 -14.32 6.45 -0.50
CA GLY A 447 -14.02 6.13 0.90
C GLY A 447 -15.12 6.62 1.87
N VAL A 448 -15.66 5.70 2.67
CA VAL A 448 -16.62 5.98 3.75
C VAL A 448 -15.95 5.66 5.08
N VAL A 449 -15.93 6.65 5.97
CA VAL A 449 -15.31 6.54 7.29
C VAL A 449 -16.36 6.19 8.34
N THR A 450 -16.10 5.15 9.13
CA THR A 450 -16.92 4.73 10.28
C THR A 450 -16.05 4.70 11.53
N ASN A 451 -16.52 5.36 12.59
CA ASN A 451 -15.82 5.35 13.88
C ASN A 451 -16.36 4.24 14.78
N HIS A 452 -15.44 3.54 15.43
CA HIS A 452 -15.70 2.51 16.44
C HIS A 452 -15.08 2.90 17.78
N ALA A 453 -15.17 2.05 18.79
CA ALA A 453 -14.50 2.28 20.07
C ALA A 453 -13.02 1.93 19.95
N GLY A 454 -12.13 2.94 19.97
CA GLY A 454 -10.68 2.76 19.93
C GLY A 454 -10.06 2.69 18.52
N PHE A 455 -10.86 2.67 17.45
CA PHE A 455 -10.37 2.66 16.08
C PHE A 455 -11.41 3.24 15.09
N LEU A 456 -10.98 3.56 13.89
CA LEU A 456 -11.86 3.90 12.78
C LEU A 456 -11.59 2.98 11.59
N THR A 457 -12.64 2.75 10.79
CA THR A 457 -12.57 2.00 9.53
C THR A 457 -12.90 2.90 8.36
N ILE A 458 -12.29 2.63 7.22
CA ILE A 458 -12.58 3.26 5.93
C ILE A 458 -12.90 2.16 4.93
N GLY A 459 -14.19 1.98 4.63
CA GLY A 459 -14.63 1.13 3.53
C GLY A 459 -14.48 1.86 2.21
N THR A 460 -13.81 1.27 1.23
CA THR A 460 -13.48 1.91 -0.04
C THR A 460 -13.40 0.91 -1.18
N ASP A 461 -13.49 1.41 -2.40
CA ASP A 461 -13.28 0.61 -3.60
C ASP A 461 -11.92 0.93 -4.23
N LEU A 462 -11.40 0.02 -5.04
CA LEU A 462 -10.13 0.17 -5.74
C LEU A 462 -10.37 0.53 -7.20
N ARG A 463 -9.44 1.29 -7.75
CA ARG A 463 -9.35 1.55 -9.19
C ARG A 463 -7.90 1.48 -9.64
N PHE A 464 -7.65 0.80 -10.76
CA PHE A 464 -6.38 0.91 -11.48
C PHE A 464 -6.36 2.21 -12.29
N VAL A 465 -5.38 3.06 -12.01
CA VAL A 465 -5.14 4.32 -12.74
C VAL A 465 -4.27 4.06 -13.96
N LYS A 466 -3.39 3.05 -13.86
CA LYS A 466 -2.51 2.58 -14.92
C LYS A 466 -2.54 1.06 -14.92
N GLY A 467 -2.54 0.42 -16.11
CA GLY A 467 -2.48 -1.04 -16.21
C GLY A 467 -1.20 -1.59 -15.56
N LEU A 468 -1.28 -2.81 -15.03
CA LEU A 468 -0.18 -3.49 -14.32
C LEU A 468 1.13 -3.49 -15.13
N ARG A 469 1.08 -3.78 -16.43
CA ARG A 469 2.25 -3.83 -17.30
C ARG A 469 3.01 -2.50 -17.33
N LYS A 470 2.33 -1.37 -17.47
CA LYS A 470 2.97 -0.04 -17.49
C LYS A 470 3.67 0.31 -16.18
N VAL A 471 3.16 -0.20 -15.06
CA VAL A 471 3.78 -0.01 -13.74
C VAL A 471 5.03 -0.87 -13.62
N ILE A 472 4.96 -2.12 -14.08
CA ILE A 472 6.08 -3.06 -14.06
C ILE A 472 7.20 -2.58 -14.98
N GLU A 473 6.91 -2.24 -16.24
CA GLU A 473 7.89 -1.74 -17.22
C GLU A 473 8.60 -0.46 -16.76
N LYS A 474 7.92 0.42 -16.05
CA LYS A 474 8.53 1.62 -15.46
C LYS A 474 9.58 1.28 -14.40
N ASN A 475 9.32 0.26 -13.59
CA ASN A 475 10.17 -0.13 -12.46
C ASN A 475 11.22 -1.20 -12.83
N TRP A 476 11.02 -1.87 -13.97
CA TRP A 476 11.91 -2.90 -14.49
C TRP A 476 12.12 -2.68 -15.99
N PRO A 477 13.15 -1.95 -16.43
CA PRO A 477 13.40 -1.68 -17.84
C PRO A 477 13.65 -2.98 -18.62
N ALA A 478 13.09 -3.06 -19.81
CA ALA A 478 13.02 -4.23 -20.69
C ALA A 478 14.37 -4.93 -21.04
N THR A 479 15.51 -4.33 -20.70
CA THR A 479 16.85 -4.88 -20.93
C THR A 479 17.15 -6.17 -20.13
N THR A 480 16.33 -6.49 -19.13
CA THR A 480 16.47 -7.69 -18.29
C THR A 480 15.47 -8.80 -18.62
N MET A 481 14.55 -8.58 -19.58
CA MET A 481 13.54 -9.57 -19.98
C MET A 481 14.01 -10.52 -21.10
N GLY A 482 15.28 -10.49 -21.47
CA GLY A 482 15.83 -11.50 -22.39
C GLY A 482 15.89 -12.89 -21.70
N PRO A 483 15.43 -13.97 -22.38
CA PRO A 483 15.58 -15.30 -21.84
C PRO A 483 17.07 -15.60 -21.67
N GLN A 484 17.54 -15.74 -20.43
CA GLN A 484 18.81 -16.40 -20.19
C GLN A 484 18.64 -17.86 -20.66
N ALA A 485 19.12 -18.12 -21.87
CA ALA A 485 19.35 -19.49 -22.34
C ALA A 485 20.27 -20.14 -21.33
N SER A 486 19.70 -21.02 -20.50
CA SER A 486 20.45 -21.96 -19.67
C SER A 486 21.33 -22.81 -20.61
N SER A 487 22.60 -22.47 -20.71
CA SER A 487 23.62 -23.33 -21.31
C SER A 487 23.81 -24.52 -20.38
N ALA A 488 23.01 -25.55 -20.58
CA ALA A 488 23.33 -26.85 -20.05
C ALA A 488 24.63 -27.34 -20.75
N PRO A 489 25.65 -27.84 -20.01
CA PRO A 489 26.83 -28.41 -20.62
C PRO A 489 26.45 -29.66 -21.42
N PRO A 490 27.11 -29.93 -22.56
CA PRO A 490 26.84 -31.13 -23.36
C PRO A 490 27.20 -32.40 -22.54
N PRO A 491 26.44 -33.49 -22.71
CA PRO A 491 26.78 -34.74 -22.05
C PRO A 491 28.13 -35.25 -22.56
N SER A 492 29.03 -35.51 -21.64
CA SER A 492 30.32 -36.12 -21.93
C SER A 492 30.11 -37.50 -22.56
N THR A 493 30.55 -37.67 -23.78
CA THR A 493 30.78 -38.99 -24.42
C THR A 493 31.82 -39.73 -23.62
N ALA A 494 31.41 -40.73 -22.81
CA ALA A 494 32.28 -41.77 -22.33
C ALA A 494 32.27 -42.87 -23.37
N ALA A 495 33.48 -43.13 -23.91
CA ALA A 495 33.78 -44.28 -24.74
C ALA A 495 33.78 -45.55 -23.86
N VAL A 496 33.11 -46.58 -24.31
CA VAL A 496 33.57 -47.95 -24.57
C VAL A 496 32.52 -48.65 -25.43
#